data_1db0a922a677d64638466f0e46a3a9a2
#
_entry.id   1db0a922a677d64638466f0e46a3a9a2
#
_cell.length_a   1.000
_cell.length_b   1.000
_cell.length_c   1.000
_cell.angle_alpha   90.00
_cell.angle_beta   90.00
_cell.angle_gamma   90.00
#
_symmetry.space_group_name_H-M   'P 1'
#
loop_
_entity.id
_entity.type
_entity.pdbx_description
1 polymer ?
#
loop_
_entity_poly.entity_id
_entity_poly.type
_entity_poly.pdbx_seq_one_letter_code
_entity_poly.pdbx_strand_id
1 'polypeptide(L)'
;MSDDRPPRQIRVAFADGSGSAVADLIEDDAPNTCDALWQMLPLRLTAVHDIWSGHQILAHLDSSVVLDPENVLTFIPMPGDIFYYYRPAHYFRGAPYGRTESAELGFVYDRDTRPQGPRGPEAVNLFAYVTSGLEGFARACEEMIASGQKELVIERVEESR
;
A
#
# COMPACT_ATOMS: atom_id res chain seq x y z
N MET A 1 19.34 -20.91 -5.38
CA MET A 1 20.18 -19.82 -5.89
C MET A 1 19.34 -18.56 -5.82
N SER A 2 19.66 -17.66 -4.94
CA SER A 2 19.05 -16.33 -4.95
C SER A 2 19.49 -15.66 -6.25
N ASP A 3 18.52 -15.19 -7.00
CA ASP A 3 18.78 -14.36 -8.19
C ASP A 3 19.46 -13.08 -7.65
N ASP A 4 20.71 -12.88 -8.03
CA ASP A 4 21.57 -11.80 -7.51
C ASP A 4 21.18 -10.42 -8.10
N ARG A 5 19.98 -10.33 -8.72
CA ARG A 5 19.44 -9.08 -9.24
C ARG A 5 18.90 -8.21 -8.10
N PRO A 6 19.13 -6.91 -8.16
CA PRO A 6 18.48 -6.00 -7.22
C PRO A 6 16.94 -6.09 -7.38
N PRO A 7 16.19 -5.93 -6.30
CA PRO A 7 14.72 -5.96 -6.37
C PRO A 7 14.21 -4.83 -7.27
N ARG A 8 13.09 -5.09 -7.94
CA ARG A 8 12.37 -4.03 -8.66
C ARG A 8 11.94 -2.95 -7.67
N GLN A 9 11.97 -1.70 -8.12
CA GLN A 9 11.63 -0.56 -7.29
C GLN A 9 10.45 0.20 -7.85
N ILE A 10 9.66 0.75 -6.93
CA ILE A 10 8.58 1.68 -7.25
C ILE A 10 8.84 3.04 -6.59
N ARG A 11 8.38 4.09 -7.25
CA ARG A 11 8.29 5.43 -6.66
C ARG A 11 6.85 5.70 -6.31
N VAL A 12 6.63 6.18 -5.11
CA VAL A 12 5.34 6.66 -4.63
C VAL A 12 5.45 8.15 -4.37
N ALA A 13 4.62 8.96 -5.01
CA ALA A 13 4.71 10.41 -4.91
C ALA A 13 3.33 11.06 -4.87
N PHE A 14 3.17 12.09 -4.05
CA PHE A 14 2.00 12.95 -4.13
C PHE A 14 2.09 13.87 -5.36
N ALA A 15 1.01 13.95 -6.11
CA ALA A 15 0.98 14.74 -7.35
C ALA A 15 1.21 16.25 -7.10
N ASP A 16 0.91 16.73 -5.89
CA ASP A 16 1.16 18.12 -5.48
C ASP A 16 2.62 18.42 -5.11
N GLY A 17 3.50 17.42 -5.15
CA GLY A 17 4.92 17.56 -4.83
C GLY A 17 5.24 17.61 -3.34
N SER A 18 4.27 17.34 -2.46
CA SER A 18 4.45 17.44 -0.99
C SER A 18 5.34 16.35 -0.40
N GLY A 19 5.52 15.22 -1.08
CA GLY A 19 6.38 14.14 -0.62
C GLY A 19 6.47 13.00 -1.61
N SER A 20 7.58 12.27 -1.55
CA SER A 20 7.80 11.06 -2.36
C SER A 20 8.72 10.09 -1.63
N ALA A 21 8.61 8.82 -1.98
CA ALA A 21 9.46 7.77 -1.47
C ALA A 21 9.76 6.75 -2.58
N VAL A 22 10.86 6.01 -2.41
CA VAL A 22 11.19 4.85 -3.24
C VAL A 22 11.10 3.61 -2.36
N ALA A 23 10.52 2.55 -2.89
CA ALA A 23 10.33 1.29 -2.20
C ALA A 23 10.84 0.11 -3.03
N ASP A 24 11.43 -0.86 -2.36
CA ASP A 24 11.80 -2.15 -2.93
C ASP A 24 10.62 -3.12 -2.87
N LEU A 25 10.41 -3.88 -3.93
CA LEU A 25 9.44 -4.97 -3.93
C LEU A 25 9.99 -6.19 -3.17
N ILE A 26 9.14 -6.84 -2.38
CA ILE A 26 9.46 -8.05 -1.61
C ILE A 26 9.20 -9.28 -2.50
N GLU A 27 10.00 -9.43 -3.56
CA GLU A 27 9.73 -10.40 -4.62
C GLU A 27 9.91 -11.86 -4.17
N ASP A 28 10.82 -12.09 -3.24
CA ASP A 28 11.08 -13.45 -2.74
C ASP A 28 9.93 -13.99 -1.88
N ASP A 29 9.28 -13.13 -1.12
CA ASP A 29 8.22 -13.51 -0.18
C ASP A 29 6.80 -13.29 -0.73
N ALA A 30 6.63 -12.33 -1.64
CA ALA A 30 5.33 -11.99 -2.24
C ALA A 30 5.40 -11.90 -3.78
N PRO A 31 5.89 -12.94 -4.48
CA PRO A 31 6.14 -12.87 -5.91
C PRO A 31 4.90 -12.57 -6.74
N ASN A 32 3.77 -13.20 -6.44
CA ASN A 32 2.55 -13.02 -7.22
C ASN A 32 1.95 -11.62 -7.01
N THR A 33 1.98 -11.12 -5.78
CA THR A 33 1.52 -9.77 -5.47
C THR A 33 2.40 -8.73 -6.15
N CYS A 34 3.71 -8.87 -6.05
CA CYS A 34 4.67 -7.98 -6.72
C CYS A 34 4.46 -7.95 -8.23
N ASP A 35 4.29 -9.11 -8.87
CA ASP A 35 4.06 -9.18 -10.31
C ASP A 35 2.74 -8.53 -10.71
N ALA A 36 1.66 -8.80 -9.98
CA ALA A 36 0.36 -8.20 -10.27
C ALA A 36 0.40 -6.68 -10.15
N LEU A 37 0.98 -6.15 -9.08
CA LEU A 37 1.12 -4.70 -8.89
C LEU A 37 2.04 -4.07 -9.94
N TRP A 38 3.14 -4.74 -10.28
CA TRP A 38 4.06 -4.26 -11.32
C TRP A 38 3.37 -4.12 -12.69
N GLN A 39 2.49 -5.04 -13.04
CA GLN A 39 1.73 -4.99 -14.30
C GLN A 39 0.71 -3.84 -14.33
N MET A 40 0.20 -3.41 -13.19
CA MET A 40 -0.75 -2.30 -13.09
C MET A 40 -0.11 -0.93 -13.27
N LEU A 41 1.21 -0.81 -13.05
CA LEU A 41 1.91 0.49 -13.05
C LEU A 41 2.04 1.08 -14.46
N PRO A 42 1.95 2.41 -14.62
CA PRO A 42 1.77 3.42 -13.57
C PRO A 42 0.33 3.52 -13.07
N LEU A 43 0.17 3.96 -11.81
CA LEU A 43 -1.12 4.17 -11.18
C LEU A 43 -1.27 5.63 -10.72
N ARG A 44 -2.46 6.18 -10.88
CA ARG A 44 -2.87 7.45 -10.27
C ARG A 44 -4.11 7.17 -9.42
N LEU A 45 -4.00 7.36 -8.14
CA LEU A 45 -5.01 6.98 -7.16
C LEU A 45 -5.32 8.13 -6.22
N THR A 46 -6.52 8.15 -5.69
CA THR A 46 -6.86 9.04 -4.58
C THR A 46 -6.50 8.36 -3.27
N ALA A 47 -5.61 8.98 -2.51
CA ALA A 47 -5.23 8.52 -1.18
C ALA A 47 -5.98 9.28 -0.10
N VAL A 48 -6.40 8.55 0.93
CA VAL A 48 -7.04 9.09 2.12
C VAL A 48 -6.28 8.66 3.36
N HIS A 49 -6.27 9.49 4.40
CA HIS A 49 -5.68 9.11 5.67
C HIS A 49 -6.63 8.19 6.43
N ASP A 50 -6.12 7.06 6.90
CA ASP A 50 -6.87 6.10 7.71
C ASP A 50 -6.47 6.22 9.19
N ILE A 51 -7.01 7.22 9.85
CA ILE A 51 -6.69 7.53 11.25
C ILE A 51 -7.09 6.40 12.21
N TRP A 52 -8.08 5.59 11.85
CA TRP A 52 -8.54 4.47 12.69
C TRP A 52 -7.49 3.37 12.81
N SER A 53 -6.64 3.23 11.80
CA SER A 53 -5.54 2.27 11.81
C SER A 53 -4.25 2.83 12.42
N GLY A 54 -4.17 4.13 12.60
CA GLY A 54 -2.98 4.82 13.09
C GLY A 54 -2.30 5.65 12.00
N HIS A 55 -1.03 5.36 11.72
CA HIS A 55 -0.20 6.15 10.81
C HIS A 55 -0.11 5.50 9.43
N GLN A 56 -1.23 5.45 8.73
CA GLN A 56 -1.29 4.94 7.36
C GLN A 56 -2.23 5.74 6.49
N ILE A 57 -1.96 5.71 5.20
CA ILE A 57 -2.87 6.17 4.16
C ILE A 57 -3.32 4.99 3.31
N LEU A 58 -4.50 5.08 2.73
CA LEU A 58 -5.08 4.07 1.85
C LEU A 58 -5.38 4.67 0.49
N ALA A 59 -5.17 3.90 -0.56
CA ALA A 59 -5.56 4.26 -1.91
C ALA A 59 -6.34 3.10 -2.53
N HIS A 60 -7.60 3.35 -2.92
CA HIS A 60 -8.43 2.35 -3.59
C HIS A 60 -7.97 2.15 -5.02
N LEU A 61 -7.95 0.88 -5.44
CA LEU A 61 -7.71 0.49 -6.83
C LEU A 61 -9.03 0.47 -7.61
N ASP A 62 -9.02 0.97 -8.83
CA ASP A 62 -10.18 0.96 -9.73
C ASP A 62 -10.50 -0.46 -10.23
N SER A 63 -9.49 -1.32 -10.26
CA SER A 63 -9.63 -2.74 -10.55
C SER A 63 -8.99 -3.56 -9.45
N SER A 64 -9.63 -4.69 -9.11
CA SER A 64 -9.11 -5.60 -8.10
C SER A 64 -8.58 -6.88 -8.74
N VAL A 65 -7.50 -7.39 -8.17
CA VAL A 65 -6.96 -8.71 -8.50
C VAL A 65 -7.04 -9.56 -7.24
N VAL A 66 -7.66 -10.72 -7.37
CA VAL A 66 -7.72 -11.70 -6.28
C VAL A 66 -6.34 -12.29 -6.11
N LEU A 67 -5.73 -12.02 -4.98
CA LEU A 67 -4.42 -12.54 -4.61
C LEU A 67 -4.54 -13.30 -3.29
N ASP A 68 -4.03 -14.50 -3.27
CA ASP A 68 -3.89 -15.26 -2.02
C ASP A 68 -2.85 -14.56 -1.12
N PRO A 69 -3.06 -14.59 0.21
CA PRO A 69 -2.04 -14.10 1.13
C PRO A 69 -0.71 -14.83 0.92
N GLU A 70 0.36 -14.05 0.84
CA GLU A 70 1.71 -14.58 0.73
C GLU A 70 2.44 -14.53 2.08
N ASN A 71 3.72 -14.86 2.14
CA ASN A 71 4.44 -15.11 3.39
C ASN A 71 4.53 -13.92 4.34
N VAL A 72 4.39 -12.70 3.83
CA VAL A 72 4.55 -11.46 4.62
C VAL A 72 3.22 -10.87 5.09
N LEU A 73 2.24 -11.72 5.30
CA LEU A 73 0.96 -11.32 5.87
C LEU A 73 1.14 -10.91 7.34
N THR A 74 0.69 -9.71 7.72
CA THR A 74 0.85 -9.20 9.06
C THR A 74 -0.29 -8.33 9.55
N PHE A 75 -0.50 -8.32 10.88
CA PHE A 75 -1.43 -7.42 11.58
C PHE A 75 -0.76 -6.15 12.09
N ILE A 76 0.56 -6.11 12.18
CA ILE A 76 1.33 -4.97 12.70
C ILE A 76 2.45 -4.67 11.72
N PRO A 77 2.15 -3.94 10.64
CA PRO A 77 3.17 -3.53 9.70
C PRO A 77 4.13 -2.51 10.34
N MET A 78 5.35 -2.48 9.82
CA MET A 78 6.39 -1.56 10.25
C MET A 78 6.36 -0.27 9.43
N PRO A 79 6.90 0.85 9.94
CA PRO A 79 7.04 2.07 9.16
C PRO A 79 7.78 1.83 7.84
N GLY A 80 7.19 2.28 6.74
CA GLY A 80 7.69 2.07 5.40
C GLY A 80 7.07 0.88 4.66
N ASP A 81 6.36 0.00 5.36
CA ASP A 81 5.69 -1.13 4.72
C ASP A 81 4.55 -0.68 3.82
N ILE A 82 4.44 -1.33 2.67
CA ILE A 82 3.37 -1.12 1.70
C ILE A 82 2.67 -2.45 1.50
N PHE A 83 1.34 -2.43 1.58
CA PHE A 83 0.55 -3.65 1.50
C PHE A 83 -0.57 -3.55 0.47
N TYR A 84 -1.02 -4.73 0.03
CA TYR A 84 -2.23 -4.95 -0.75
C TYR A 84 -3.28 -5.61 0.14
N TYR A 85 -4.51 -5.11 0.07
CA TYR A 85 -5.65 -5.71 0.75
C TYR A 85 -6.80 -5.89 -0.22
N TYR A 86 -7.28 -7.13 -0.32
CA TYR A 86 -8.43 -7.49 -1.14
C TYR A 86 -9.60 -7.90 -0.24
N ARG A 87 -10.78 -7.39 -0.55
CA ARG A 87 -12.01 -7.74 0.13
C ARG A 87 -13.04 -8.22 -0.89
N PRO A 88 -13.49 -9.50 -0.80
CA PRO A 88 -14.51 -10.03 -1.68
C PRO A 88 -15.86 -9.33 -1.47
N ALA A 89 -16.73 -9.43 -2.49
CA ALA A 89 -18.10 -8.94 -2.40
C ALA A 89 -18.85 -9.66 -1.26
N HIS A 90 -19.74 -8.92 -0.60
CA HIS A 90 -20.57 -9.42 0.50
C HIS A 90 -19.77 -9.97 1.69
N TYR A 91 -18.56 -9.48 1.90
CA TYR A 91 -17.69 -9.91 3.00
C TYR A 91 -18.34 -9.70 4.39
N PHE A 92 -19.13 -8.65 4.54
CA PHE A 92 -19.88 -8.37 5.77
C PHE A 92 -21.36 -8.62 5.54
N ARG A 93 -21.83 -9.83 5.84
CA ARG A 93 -23.24 -10.19 5.71
C ARG A 93 -24.10 -9.30 6.59
N GLY A 94 -25.18 -8.75 6.02
CA GLY A 94 -26.14 -7.92 6.72
C GLY A 94 -25.73 -6.49 6.98
N ALA A 95 -24.49 -6.12 6.64
CA ALA A 95 -24.00 -4.75 6.76
C ALA A 95 -24.28 -3.93 5.48
N PRO A 96 -24.47 -2.61 5.59
CA PRO A 96 -24.66 -1.75 4.41
C PRO A 96 -23.37 -1.56 3.61
N TYR A 97 -22.21 -1.80 4.17
CA TYR A 97 -20.90 -1.72 3.55
C TYR A 97 -20.35 -3.12 3.23
N GLY A 98 -19.31 -3.20 2.43
CA GLY A 98 -18.69 -4.46 2.03
C GLY A 98 -19.52 -5.30 1.07
N ARG A 99 -20.52 -4.71 0.42
CA ARG A 99 -21.35 -5.39 -0.57
C ARG A 99 -20.65 -5.60 -1.90
N THR A 100 -19.79 -4.67 -2.26
CA THR A 100 -19.00 -4.71 -3.47
C THR A 100 -17.59 -5.19 -3.19
N GLU A 101 -16.99 -5.85 -4.18
CA GLU A 101 -15.57 -6.15 -4.17
C GLU A 101 -14.76 -4.87 -4.10
N SER A 102 -13.67 -4.88 -3.34
CA SER A 102 -12.74 -3.77 -3.28
C SER A 102 -11.31 -4.24 -3.07
N ALA A 103 -10.37 -3.47 -3.59
CA ALA A 103 -8.95 -3.64 -3.35
C ALA A 103 -8.31 -2.29 -3.03
N GLU A 104 -7.33 -2.31 -2.18
CA GLU A 104 -6.64 -1.09 -1.76
C GLU A 104 -5.16 -1.35 -1.51
N LEU A 105 -4.38 -0.28 -1.68
CA LEU A 105 -2.99 -0.21 -1.25
C LEU A 105 -2.92 0.59 0.04
N GLY A 106 -2.16 0.09 1.01
CA GLY A 106 -1.88 0.78 2.25
C GLY A 106 -0.41 1.15 2.34
N PHE A 107 -0.15 2.34 2.86
CA PHE A 107 1.19 2.88 3.04
C PHE A 107 1.35 3.27 4.50
N VAL A 108 2.16 2.50 5.22
CA VAL A 108 2.45 2.72 6.64
C VAL A 108 3.62 3.68 6.76
N TYR A 109 3.42 4.81 7.42
CA TYR A 109 4.46 5.84 7.46
C TYR A 109 5.08 6.07 8.84
N ASP A 110 4.48 5.51 9.91
CA ASP A 110 5.03 5.59 11.26
C ASP A 110 4.59 4.38 12.09
N ARG A 111 5.20 4.24 13.26
CA ARG A 111 4.94 3.17 14.24
C ARG A 111 3.51 3.20 14.78
N ASP A 112 3.15 2.19 15.54
CA ASP A 112 1.85 2.05 16.21
C ASP A 112 0.67 1.98 15.24
N THR A 113 0.92 1.43 14.05
CA THR A 113 -0.09 1.23 13.02
C THR A 113 -0.61 -0.19 13.08
N ARG A 114 -1.95 -0.32 13.11
CA ARG A 114 -2.65 -1.59 13.08
C ARG A 114 -3.80 -1.48 12.10
N PRO A 115 -3.70 -2.07 10.91
CA PRO A 115 -4.78 -2.01 9.93
C PRO A 115 -6.09 -2.50 10.52
N GLN A 116 -7.13 -1.69 10.38
CA GLN A 116 -8.45 -1.95 10.93
C GLN A 116 -9.48 -2.03 9.82
N GLY A 117 -10.37 -3.00 9.94
CA GLY A 117 -11.58 -3.09 9.16
C GLY A 117 -12.81 -2.95 10.05
N PRO A 118 -14.02 -3.05 9.50
CA PRO A 118 -15.25 -2.95 10.29
C PRO A 118 -15.37 -4.00 11.39
N ARG A 119 -14.66 -5.11 11.30
CA ARG A 119 -14.67 -6.19 12.28
C ARG A 119 -13.47 -6.19 13.24
N GLY A 120 -12.62 -5.18 13.18
CA GLY A 120 -11.41 -5.07 13.99
C GLY A 120 -10.13 -5.22 13.19
N PRO A 121 -9.03 -5.69 13.81
CA PRO A 121 -7.74 -5.83 13.15
C PRO A 121 -7.80 -6.72 11.90
N GLU A 122 -7.14 -6.26 10.84
CA GLU A 122 -7.05 -6.98 9.56
C GLU A 122 -5.58 -7.34 9.27
N ALA A 123 -5.37 -8.57 8.85
CA ALA A 123 -4.09 -8.99 8.31
C ALA A 123 -3.91 -8.45 6.90
N VAL A 124 -2.72 -7.96 6.58
CA VAL A 124 -2.43 -7.34 5.29
C VAL A 124 -1.29 -8.05 4.58
N ASN A 125 -1.35 -8.04 3.26
CA ASN A 125 -0.38 -8.69 2.40
C ASN A 125 0.72 -7.71 2.00
N LEU A 126 1.85 -7.74 2.70
CA LEU A 126 2.99 -6.88 2.43
C LEU A 126 3.66 -7.26 1.10
N PHE A 127 3.96 -6.30 0.25
CA PHE A 127 4.64 -6.55 -1.02
C PHE A 127 5.80 -5.59 -1.31
N ALA A 128 5.96 -4.53 -0.52
CA ALA A 128 7.05 -3.58 -0.69
C ALA A 128 7.39 -2.89 0.62
N TYR A 129 8.57 -2.31 0.70
CA TYR A 129 8.97 -1.45 1.81
C TYR A 129 9.81 -0.28 1.33
N VAL A 130 9.63 0.88 1.95
CA VAL A 130 10.34 2.11 1.60
C VAL A 130 11.81 2.02 1.99
N THR A 131 12.69 2.31 1.04
CA THR A 131 14.14 2.30 1.22
C THR A 131 14.75 3.71 1.19
N SER A 132 14.02 4.69 0.66
CA SER A 132 14.47 6.09 0.70
C SER A 132 13.28 7.06 0.68
N GLY A 133 13.45 8.21 1.32
CA GLY A 133 12.44 9.28 1.31
C GLY A 133 11.31 9.12 2.33
N LEU A 134 11.39 8.17 3.26
CA LEU A 134 10.31 7.92 4.21
C LEU A 134 9.94 9.16 5.03
N GLU A 135 10.92 9.90 5.53
CA GLU A 135 10.67 11.06 6.41
C GLU A 135 9.80 12.13 5.72
N GLY A 136 10.15 12.52 4.50
CA GLY A 136 9.39 13.52 3.74
C GLY A 136 8.01 13.00 3.34
N PHE A 137 7.93 11.74 2.94
CA PHE A 137 6.67 11.08 2.61
C PHE A 137 5.75 10.99 3.84
N ALA A 138 6.29 10.58 4.98
CA ALA A 138 5.56 10.47 6.25
C ALA A 138 4.97 11.81 6.68
N ARG A 139 5.75 12.88 6.56
CA ARG A 139 5.28 14.25 6.87
C ARG A 139 4.10 14.65 6.00
N ALA A 140 4.16 14.37 4.70
CA ALA A 140 3.06 14.64 3.78
C ALA A 140 1.81 13.79 4.09
N CYS A 141 2.00 12.53 4.49
CA CYS A 141 0.90 11.67 4.92
C CYS A 141 0.21 12.22 6.19
N GLU A 142 0.98 12.65 7.19
CA GLU A 142 0.44 13.17 8.44
C GLU A 142 -0.36 14.46 8.21
N GLU A 143 0.09 15.32 7.32
CA GLU A 143 -0.64 16.55 6.96
C GLU A 143 -2.04 16.26 6.39
N MET A 144 -2.26 15.09 5.81
CA MET A 144 -3.56 14.68 5.26
C MET A 144 -4.65 14.53 6.34
N ILE A 145 -4.28 14.37 7.60
CA ILE A 145 -5.25 14.34 8.70
C ILE A 145 -6.07 15.65 8.72
N ALA A 146 -5.42 16.77 8.47
CA ALA A 146 -6.07 18.09 8.46
C ALA A 146 -6.49 18.54 7.05
N SER A 147 -5.69 18.25 6.03
CA SER A 147 -5.93 18.75 4.68
C SER A 147 -6.82 17.86 3.81
N GLY A 148 -7.02 16.59 4.21
CA GLY A 148 -7.85 15.65 3.47
C GLY A 148 -7.10 14.88 2.40
N GLN A 149 -7.86 14.33 1.44
CA GLN A 149 -7.34 13.46 0.39
C GLN A 149 -6.33 14.14 -0.54
N LYS A 150 -5.40 13.34 -1.07
CA LYS A 150 -4.43 13.76 -2.09
C LYS A 150 -4.37 12.76 -3.23
N GLU A 151 -3.97 13.22 -4.39
CA GLU A 151 -3.65 12.33 -5.51
C GLU A 151 -2.27 11.72 -5.31
N LEU A 152 -2.19 10.40 -5.45
CA LEU A 152 -0.97 9.61 -5.33
C LEU A 152 -0.62 9.01 -6.68
N VAL A 153 0.64 9.11 -7.07
CA VAL A 153 1.18 8.54 -8.31
C VAL A 153 2.19 7.46 -7.94
N ILE A 154 2.03 6.28 -8.52
CA ILE A 154 2.93 5.16 -8.32
C ILE A 154 3.50 4.77 -9.68
N GLU A 155 4.83 4.75 -9.79
CA GLU A 155 5.55 4.49 -11.02
C GLU A 155 6.67 3.47 -10.80
N ARG A 156 7.05 2.79 -11.88
CA ARG A 156 8.26 1.97 -11.88
C ARG A 156 9.48 2.87 -11.80
N VAL A 157 10.45 2.49 -10.98
CA VAL A 157 11.78 3.09 -11.07
C VAL A 157 12.54 2.34 -12.14
N GLU A 158 12.94 3.03 -13.21
CA GLU A 158 13.75 2.44 -14.25
C GLU A 158 15.20 2.32 -13.79
N GLU A 159 15.83 1.19 -14.08
CA GLU A 159 17.26 1.03 -13.84
C GLU A 159 18.01 2.04 -14.70
N SER A 160 18.91 2.80 -14.07
CA SER A 160 19.83 3.68 -14.79
C SER A 160 20.74 2.81 -15.67
N ARG A 161 20.63 2.98 -16.98
CA ARG A 161 21.54 2.32 -17.96
C ARG A 161 22.94 2.89 -17.85
#